data_bf09b77208b4d99377d96d5db08ac294
#
_entry.id   bf09b77208b4d99377d96d5db08ac294
#
_cell.length_a   1.000
_cell.length_b   1.000
_cell.length_c   1.000
_cell.angle_alpha   90.00
_cell.angle_beta   90.00
_cell.angle_gamma   90.00
#
_symmetry.space_group_name_H-M   'P 1'
#
loop_
_entity.id
_entity.type
_entity.pdbx_description
1 polymer ?
#
loop_
_entity_poly.entity_id
_entity_poly.type
_entity_poly.pdbx_seq_one_letter_code
_entity_poly.pdbx_strand_id
1 'polypeptide(L)'
;MNWTIKTFDQLISKEIYEILRSRAEVFVKEQKISYVDPDGVDYKSWHIFAMDNDRICAYLRAFKDGEDTIKIGRVLTLIHGKGIGTQLMKYAISELKAKISCKKIIMDAQSGFFVYPSQKENGTNEQDEPAKIKNWTLKPFAGKTVMLTSIQTSTSA
;
A
#
# COMPACT_ATOMS: atom_id res chain seq x y z
N MET A 1 -3.81 11.73 -13.69
CA MET A 1 -3.95 10.56 -12.79
C MET A 1 -4.69 11.02 -11.55
N ASN A 2 -5.86 10.46 -11.28
CA ASN A 2 -6.71 10.82 -10.15
C ASN A 2 -6.61 9.74 -9.06
N TRP A 3 -6.19 10.14 -7.87
CA TRP A 3 -6.12 9.28 -6.71
C TRP A 3 -7.46 9.23 -5.98
N THR A 4 -7.87 8.05 -5.57
CA THR A 4 -9.18 7.81 -4.93
C THR A 4 -9.02 6.85 -3.76
N ILE A 5 -9.76 7.09 -2.68
CA ILE A 5 -9.97 6.15 -1.59
C ILE A 5 -11.47 5.93 -1.40
N LYS A 6 -11.91 4.67 -1.40
CA LYS A 6 -13.31 4.25 -1.23
C LYS A 6 -13.41 3.03 -0.33
N THR A 7 -14.50 2.92 0.41
CA THR A 7 -14.92 1.63 0.99
C THR A 7 -15.54 0.75 -0.11
N PHE A 8 -15.70 -0.54 0.15
CA PHE A 8 -16.29 -1.45 -0.83
C PHE A 8 -17.66 -0.99 -1.33
N ASP A 9 -18.52 -0.53 -0.41
CA ASP A 9 -19.89 -0.08 -0.73
C ASP A 9 -19.92 1.21 -1.57
N GLN A 10 -18.84 1.96 -1.60
CA GLN A 10 -18.71 3.17 -2.42
C GLN A 10 -18.18 2.89 -3.83
N LEU A 11 -17.69 1.67 -4.07
CA LEU A 11 -17.20 1.27 -5.40
C LEU A 11 -18.37 1.04 -6.35
N ILE A 12 -18.22 1.51 -7.58
CA ILE A 12 -19.14 1.15 -8.67
C ILE A 12 -18.65 -0.12 -9.36
N SER A 13 -19.54 -0.80 -10.07
CA SER A 13 -19.24 -2.08 -10.73
C SER A 13 -18.03 -2.02 -11.66
N LYS A 14 -17.85 -0.92 -12.37
CA LYS A 14 -16.68 -0.69 -13.24
C LYS A 14 -15.38 -0.65 -12.45
N GLU A 15 -15.36 0.02 -11.31
CA GLU A 15 -14.19 0.10 -10.44
C GLU A 15 -13.84 -1.27 -9.85
N ILE A 16 -14.86 -2.02 -9.38
CA ILE A 16 -14.67 -3.38 -8.89
C ILE A 16 -14.05 -4.27 -9.98
N TYR A 17 -14.61 -4.22 -11.19
CA TYR A 17 -14.08 -4.98 -12.32
C TYR A 17 -12.62 -4.64 -12.63
N GLU A 18 -12.28 -3.36 -12.72
CA GLU A 18 -10.92 -2.91 -13.02
C GLU A 18 -9.93 -3.21 -11.89
N ILE A 19 -10.36 -3.16 -10.61
CA ILE A 19 -9.56 -3.61 -9.46
C ILE A 19 -9.22 -5.10 -9.62
N LEU A 20 -10.21 -5.95 -9.81
CA LEU A 20 -10.00 -7.40 -9.93
C LEU A 20 -9.17 -7.75 -11.17
N ARG A 21 -9.42 -7.07 -12.30
CA ARG A 21 -8.63 -7.22 -13.53
C ARG A 21 -7.15 -6.89 -13.31
N SER A 22 -6.87 -5.75 -12.68
CA SER A 22 -5.49 -5.32 -12.40
C SER A 22 -4.77 -6.29 -11.46
N ARG A 23 -5.48 -6.80 -10.47
CA ARG A 23 -4.98 -7.82 -9.53
C ARG A 23 -4.68 -9.13 -10.25
N ALA A 24 -5.55 -9.57 -11.15
CA ALA A 24 -5.32 -10.77 -11.94
C ALA A 24 -4.11 -10.61 -12.87
N GLU A 25 -3.96 -9.47 -13.52
CA GLU A 25 -2.80 -9.19 -14.38
C GLU A 25 -1.48 -9.28 -13.60
N VAL A 26 -1.39 -8.70 -12.41
CA VAL A 26 -0.15 -8.69 -11.63
C VAL A 26 0.05 -9.99 -10.84
N PHE A 27 -0.94 -10.42 -10.07
CA PHE A 27 -0.74 -11.53 -9.14
C PHE A 27 -0.85 -12.90 -9.82
N VAL A 28 -1.77 -13.07 -10.74
CA VAL A 28 -1.97 -14.37 -11.42
C VAL A 28 -1.03 -14.49 -12.63
N LYS A 29 -1.05 -13.50 -13.53
CA LYS A 29 -0.29 -13.59 -14.77
C LYS A 29 1.20 -13.38 -14.58
N GLU A 30 1.62 -12.32 -13.86
CA GLU A 30 3.05 -11.99 -13.70
C GLU A 30 3.69 -12.77 -12.55
N GLN A 31 3.07 -12.79 -11.37
CA GLN A 31 3.63 -13.41 -10.16
C GLN A 31 3.25 -14.89 -10.01
N LYS A 32 2.35 -15.43 -10.85
CA LYS A 32 1.91 -16.84 -10.86
C LYS A 32 1.45 -17.34 -9.49
N ILE A 33 0.71 -16.50 -8.76
CA ILE A 33 0.18 -16.85 -7.46
C ILE A 33 -0.95 -17.89 -7.62
N SER A 34 -0.88 -18.98 -6.86
CA SER A 34 -1.79 -20.12 -6.97
C SER A 34 -3.02 -20.06 -6.05
N TYR A 35 -3.16 -19.06 -5.20
CA TYR A 35 -4.32 -18.91 -4.34
C TYR A 35 -5.42 -18.05 -5.00
N VAL A 36 -6.65 -18.21 -4.50
CA VAL A 36 -7.77 -17.37 -4.93
C VAL A 36 -7.56 -15.94 -4.46
N ASP A 37 -7.40 -15.00 -5.40
CA ASP A 37 -7.09 -13.62 -5.08
C ASP A 37 -8.24 -12.88 -4.37
N PRO A 38 -9.52 -12.97 -4.78
CA PRO A 38 -10.65 -12.51 -3.99
C PRO A 38 -10.84 -13.39 -2.74
N ASP A 39 -10.55 -12.86 -1.56
CA ASP A 39 -10.51 -13.60 -0.29
C ASP A 39 -11.58 -13.14 0.71
N GLY A 40 -12.55 -12.31 0.28
CA GLY A 40 -13.59 -11.74 1.13
C GLY A 40 -13.13 -10.58 2.02
N VAL A 41 -11.85 -10.32 2.15
CA VAL A 41 -11.31 -9.19 2.92
C VAL A 41 -11.64 -7.86 2.23
N ASP A 42 -11.89 -7.90 0.92
CA ASP A 42 -12.25 -6.74 0.11
C ASP A 42 -13.48 -5.99 0.65
N TYR A 43 -14.48 -6.73 1.16
CA TYR A 43 -15.70 -6.14 1.71
C TYR A 43 -15.48 -5.20 2.90
N LYS A 44 -14.45 -5.44 3.70
CA LYS A 44 -14.10 -4.63 4.89
C LYS A 44 -12.91 -3.70 4.68
N SER A 45 -12.47 -3.56 3.44
CA SER A 45 -11.27 -2.80 3.08
C SER A 45 -11.59 -1.40 2.58
N TRP A 46 -10.64 -0.50 2.79
CA TRP A 46 -10.50 0.70 1.97
C TRP A 46 -9.71 0.35 0.72
N HIS A 47 -10.25 0.71 -0.42
CA HIS A 47 -9.63 0.55 -1.73
C HIS A 47 -9.02 1.88 -2.16
N ILE A 48 -7.71 1.89 -2.34
CA ILE A 48 -6.95 3.08 -2.70
C ILE A 48 -6.34 2.84 -4.08
N PHE A 49 -6.65 3.70 -5.01
CA PHE A 49 -6.27 3.48 -6.40
C PHE A 49 -6.13 4.78 -7.20
N ALA A 50 -5.44 4.67 -8.32
CA ALA A 50 -5.42 5.69 -9.36
C ALA A 50 -5.91 5.11 -10.67
N MET A 51 -6.71 5.91 -11.39
CA MET A 51 -7.17 5.60 -12.73
C MET A 51 -6.55 6.53 -13.77
N ASP A 52 -6.24 5.95 -14.91
CA ASP A 52 -5.85 6.65 -16.13
C ASP A 52 -6.59 6.02 -17.31
N ASN A 53 -7.30 6.85 -18.10
CA ASN A 53 -8.12 6.39 -19.23
C ASN A 53 -9.01 5.18 -18.90
N ASP A 54 -9.77 5.29 -17.79
CA ASP A 54 -10.70 4.24 -17.32
C ASP A 54 -10.03 2.92 -16.89
N ARG A 55 -8.71 2.87 -16.80
CA ARG A 55 -7.94 1.74 -16.29
C ARG A 55 -7.33 2.06 -14.94
N ILE A 56 -7.37 1.10 -14.03
CA ILE A 56 -6.57 1.19 -12.81
C ILE A 56 -5.10 1.00 -13.18
N CYS A 57 -4.27 1.96 -12.81
CA CYS A 57 -2.83 1.92 -13.02
C CYS A 57 -2.02 1.70 -11.75
N ALA A 58 -2.63 1.94 -10.59
CA ALA A 58 -2.06 1.66 -9.28
C ALA A 58 -3.18 1.34 -8.29
N TYR A 59 -2.95 0.39 -7.39
CA TYR A 59 -3.94 -0.05 -6.42
C TYR A 59 -3.28 -0.63 -5.17
N LEU A 60 -3.92 -0.42 -4.04
CA LEU A 60 -3.74 -1.20 -2.82
C LEU A 60 -5.06 -1.28 -2.06
N ARG A 61 -5.17 -2.27 -1.18
CA ARG A 61 -6.23 -2.29 -0.17
C ARG A 61 -5.64 -2.17 1.23
N ALA A 62 -6.43 -1.55 2.13
CA ALA A 62 -6.09 -1.44 3.53
C ALA A 62 -7.30 -1.84 4.37
N PHE A 63 -7.08 -2.54 5.47
CA PHE A 63 -8.14 -2.96 6.38
C PHE A 63 -7.65 -2.97 7.82
N LYS A 64 -8.59 -2.92 8.77
CA LYS A 64 -8.26 -3.03 10.19
C LYS A 64 -7.81 -4.46 10.52
N ASP A 65 -6.66 -4.56 11.17
CA ASP A 65 -6.08 -5.81 11.69
C ASP A 65 -5.82 -5.65 13.21
N GLY A 66 -6.92 -5.57 13.97
CA GLY A 66 -6.94 -5.19 15.37
C GLY A 66 -7.38 -3.75 15.62
N GLU A 67 -7.37 -3.31 16.88
CA GLU A 67 -7.91 -2.00 17.26
C GLU A 67 -7.10 -0.82 16.68
N ASP A 68 -5.79 -0.91 16.79
CA ASP A 68 -4.86 0.19 16.47
C ASP A 68 -4.01 -0.08 15.22
N THR A 69 -4.27 -1.18 14.51
CA THR A 69 -3.43 -1.62 13.38
C THR A 69 -4.22 -1.61 12.08
N ILE A 70 -3.62 -1.02 11.05
CA ILE A 70 -4.07 -1.12 9.66
C ILE A 70 -3.10 -2.02 8.91
N LYS A 71 -3.64 -2.99 8.18
CA LYS A 71 -2.88 -3.85 7.29
C LYS A 71 -3.11 -3.44 5.84
N ILE A 72 -2.00 -3.19 5.13
CA ILE A 72 -1.99 -2.92 3.69
C ILE A 72 -1.66 -4.22 2.96
N GLY A 73 -2.40 -4.48 1.89
CA GLY A 73 -2.16 -5.64 1.02
C GLY A 73 -2.55 -5.36 -0.42
N ARG A 74 -2.26 -6.32 -1.29
CA ARG A 74 -2.58 -6.25 -2.73
C ARG A 74 -2.01 -5.00 -3.41
N VAL A 75 -0.81 -4.57 -3.00
CA VAL A 75 -0.13 -3.41 -3.59
C VAL A 75 0.34 -3.76 -5.00
N LEU A 76 -0.07 -2.98 -5.97
CA LEU A 76 0.34 -3.14 -7.36
C LEU A 76 0.43 -1.82 -8.12
N THR A 77 1.23 -1.82 -9.16
CA THR A 77 1.26 -0.78 -10.19
C THR A 77 1.40 -1.43 -11.57
N LEU A 78 0.65 -0.96 -12.56
CA LEU A 78 0.76 -1.42 -13.95
C LEU A 78 1.76 -0.59 -14.76
N ILE A 79 2.21 0.54 -14.21
CA ILE A 79 3.19 1.42 -14.85
C ILE A 79 4.46 1.39 -14.00
N HIS A 80 5.52 0.82 -14.54
CA HIS A 80 6.79 0.66 -13.84
C HIS A 80 7.75 1.84 -14.12
N GLY A 81 8.70 2.07 -13.21
CA GLY A 81 9.80 3.03 -13.41
C GLY A 81 9.46 4.51 -13.31
N LYS A 82 8.21 4.88 -13.02
CA LYS A 82 7.76 6.29 -12.91
C LYS A 82 7.45 6.75 -11.49
N GLY A 83 7.86 5.99 -10.47
CA GLY A 83 7.63 6.34 -9.05
C GLY A 83 6.16 6.27 -8.61
N ILE A 84 5.29 5.64 -9.40
CA ILE A 84 3.85 5.55 -9.12
C ILE A 84 3.57 4.77 -7.82
N GLY A 85 4.32 3.71 -7.56
CA GLY A 85 4.21 2.97 -6.30
C GLY A 85 4.52 3.83 -5.07
N THR A 86 5.53 4.71 -5.17
CA THR A 86 5.84 5.66 -4.09
C THR A 86 4.72 6.67 -3.90
N GLN A 87 4.14 7.17 -4.98
CA GLN A 87 2.99 8.09 -4.93
C GLN A 87 1.78 7.41 -4.31
N LEU A 88 1.47 6.16 -4.72
CA LEU A 88 0.40 5.34 -4.13
C LEU A 88 0.56 5.21 -2.63
N MET A 89 1.75 4.83 -2.16
CA MET A 89 2.01 4.66 -0.73
C MET A 89 1.91 5.97 0.05
N LYS A 90 2.46 7.07 -0.47
CA LYS A 90 2.34 8.39 0.16
C LYS A 90 0.89 8.83 0.29
N TYR A 91 0.11 8.70 -0.77
CA TYR A 91 -1.31 9.04 -0.77
C TYR A 91 -2.08 8.16 0.21
N ALA A 92 -1.89 6.84 0.14
CA ALA A 92 -2.58 5.91 1.03
C ALA A 92 -2.29 6.18 2.51
N ILE A 93 -1.03 6.37 2.89
CA ILE A 93 -0.66 6.65 4.26
C ILE A 93 -1.27 7.98 4.75
N SER A 94 -1.24 9.02 3.90
CA SER A 94 -1.85 10.31 4.23
C SER A 94 -3.35 10.20 4.47
N GLU A 95 -4.08 9.52 3.57
CA GLU A 95 -5.53 9.35 3.67
C GLU A 95 -5.94 8.46 4.85
N LEU A 96 -5.22 7.37 5.08
CA LEU A 96 -5.49 6.47 6.20
C LEU A 96 -5.28 7.18 7.54
N LYS A 97 -4.22 7.98 7.65
CA LYS A 97 -3.97 8.81 8.85
C LYS A 97 -5.06 9.86 9.09
N ALA A 98 -5.51 10.51 8.02
CA ALA A 98 -6.52 11.56 8.14
C ALA A 98 -7.91 11.00 8.50
N LYS A 99 -8.25 9.80 8.03
CA LYS A 99 -9.59 9.22 8.15
C LYS A 99 -9.72 8.19 9.27
N ILE A 100 -8.61 7.57 9.68
CA ILE A 100 -8.63 6.44 10.60
C ILE A 100 -7.61 6.66 11.71
N SER A 101 -8.08 6.58 12.95
CA SER A 101 -7.18 6.53 14.10
C SER A 101 -6.48 5.17 14.12
N CYS A 102 -5.17 5.17 13.85
CA CYS A 102 -4.33 3.97 13.97
C CYS A 102 -2.93 4.34 14.47
N LYS A 103 -2.35 3.46 15.25
CA LYS A 103 -0.98 3.62 15.79
C LYS A 103 0.06 2.94 14.89
N LYS A 104 -0.39 1.96 14.08
CA LYS A 104 0.49 1.09 13.33
C LYS A 104 -0.10 0.77 11.96
N ILE A 105 0.74 0.82 10.94
CA ILE A 105 0.44 0.28 9.61
C ILE A 105 1.44 -0.83 9.31
N ILE A 106 0.95 -1.99 8.92
CA ILE A 106 1.75 -3.14 8.51
C ILE A 106 1.45 -3.49 7.05
N MET A 107 2.42 -4.07 6.37
CA MET A 107 2.29 -4.52 5.00
C MET A 107 3.00 -5.86 4.82
N ASP A 108 2.31 -6.83 4.20
CA ASP A 108 2.94 -8.05 3.73
C ASP A 108 3.62 -7.76 2.38
N ALA A 109 4.94 -7.78 2.35
CA ALA A 109 5.71 -7.65 1.12
C ALA A 109 5.99 -9.04 0.55
N GLN A 110 5.50 -9.32 -0.65
CA GLN A 110 6.01 -10.44 -1.43
C GLN A 110 7.34 -10.03 -2.08
N SER A 111 8.29 -10.96 -2.15
CA SER A 111 9.62 -10.73 -2.70
C SER A 111 9.52 -10.15 -4.12
N GLY A 112 9.96 -8.90 -4.30
CA GLY A 112 10.01 -8.19 -5.57
C GLY A 112 9.30 -6.83 -5.60
N PHE A 113 8.45 -6.51 -4.63
CA PHE A 113 7.77 -5.23 -4.54
C PHE A 113 8.24 -4.41 -3.34
N PHE A 114 9.46 -3.92 -3.39
CA PHE A 114 9.89 -2.85 -2.50
C PHE A 114 9.66 -1.51 -3.20
N VAL A 115 8.65 -0.77 -2.76
CA VAL A 115 8.59 0.65 -3.02
C VAL A 115 9.56 1.30 -2.04
N TYR A 116 10.81 1.47 -2.44
CA TYR A 116 11.72 2.34 -1.74
C TYR A 116 11.30 3.79 -2.04
N PRO A 117 10.91 4.58 -1.04
CA PRO A 117 10.92 6.01 -1.21
C PRO A 117 12.37 6.42 -1.38
N SER A 118 12.76 6.77 -2.60
CA SER A 118 14.08 7.31 -2.89
C SER A 118 14.20 8.71 -2.31
N GLN A 119 14.63 8.82 -1.08
CA GLN A 119 15.36 9.97 -0.57
C GLN A 119 16.51 9.43 0.25
N LYS A 120 17.67 9.38 -0.39
CA LYS A 120 18.95 9.26 0.30
C LYS A 120 19.11 10.51 1.15
N GLU A 121 18.99 10.40 2.46
CA GLU A 121 19.73 11.28 3.35
C GLU A 121 21.15 10.69 3.46
N ASN A 122 22.14 11.55 3.20
CA ASN A 122 23.54 11.21 3.05
C ASN A 122 24.08 10.31 4.17
N GLY A 123 24.65 9.17 3.78
CA GLY A 123 25.79 8.57 4.41
C GLY A 123 25.56 7.54 5.50
N THR A 124 24.92 6.41 5.21
CA THR A 124 25.15 5.15 5.95
C THR A 124 24.89 3.93 5.07
N ASN A 125 25.60 2.85 5.36
CA ASN A 125 25.69 1.62 4.55
C ASN A 125 24.35 0.89 4.37
N GLU A 126 24.11 0.46 3.17
CA GLU A 126 22.88 0.27 2.42
C GLU A 126 22.11 -1.05 2.69
N GLN A 127 22.36 -1.84 3.72
CA GLN A 127 21.77 -3.18 3.74
C GLN A 127 20.67 -3.44 4.77
N ASP A 128 20.48 -2.59 5.78
CA ASP A 128 19.52 -2.87 6.85
C ASP A 128 18.77 -1.65 7.43
N GLU A 129 18.80 -0.49 6.81
CA GLU A 129 18.10 0.68 7.38
C GLU A 129 16.65 0.83 6.87
N PRO A 130 15.72 1.11 7.79
CA PRO A 130 14.32 1.32 7.44
C PRO A 130 14.13 2.62 6.63
N ALA A 131 13.41 2.53 5.52
CA ALA A 131 13.08 3.69 4.71
C ALA A 131 12.10 4.61 5.45
N LYS A 132 12.43 5.91 5.55
CA LYS A 132 11.59 6.93 6.19
C LYS A 132 10.63 7.56 5.19
N ILE A 133 9.33 7.46 5.44
CA ILE A 133 8.32 8.25 4.74
C ILE A 133 7.70 9.20 5.76
N LYS A 134 8.02 10.50 5.72
CA LYS A 134 7.42 11.54 6.59
C LYS A 134 6.83 10.99 7.91
N ASN A 135 7.63 10.82 8.94
CA ASN A 135 7.24 10.29 10.26
C ASN A 135 6.83 8.80 10.29
N TRP A 136 7.07 8.05 9.23
CA TRP A 136 6.86 6.62 9.18
C TRP A 136 8.17 5.90 8.87
N THR A 137 8.43 4.84 9.59
CA THR A 137 9.61 3.99 9.36
C THR A 137 9.15 2.64 8.82
N LEU A 138 9.72 2.24 7.68
CA LEU A 138 9.58 0.89 7.15
C LEU A 138 10.64 0.02 7.83
N LYS A 139 10.22 -0.95 8.65
CA LYS A 139 11.13 -1.95 9.23
C LYS A 139 10.94 -3.27 8.51
N PRO A 140 11.98 -3.86 7.93
CA PRO A 140 11.89 -5.23 7.45
C PRO A 140 11.67 -6.15 8.66
N PHE A 141 10.68 -7.03 8.54
CA PHE A 141 10.43 -8.08 9.52
C PHE A 141 10.86 -9.42 8.92
N ALA A 142 11.56 -10.23 9.71
CA ALA A 142 12.01 -11.54 9.28
C ALA A 142 10.84 -12.36 8.74
N GLY A 143 10.79 -12.60 7.42
CA GLY A 143 9.76 -13.41 6.77
C GLY A 143 8.76 -12.65 5.88
N LYS A 144 9.08 -11.45 5.39
CA LYS A 144 8.31 -10.75 4.33
C LYS A 144 7.25 -9.73 4.79
N THR A 145 7.17 -9.38 6.04
CA THR A 145 6.27 -8.30 6.50
C THR A 145 7.07 -7.03 6.74
N VAL A 146 6.65 -5.93 6.12
CA VAL A 146 7.22 -4.61 6.37
C VAL A 146 6.29 -3.87 7.31
N MET A 147 6.82 -3.43 8.46
CA MET A 147 6.07 -2.68 9.44
C MET A 147 6.27 -1.18 9.21
N LEU A 148 5.17 -0.47 8.99
CA LEU A 148 5.14 0.98 8.93
C LEU A 148 4.72 1.50 10.31
N THR A 149 5.64 2.06 11.07
CA THR A 149 5.34 2.68 12.36
C THR A 149 5.42 4.20 12.26
N SER A 150 4.46 4.91 12.84
CA SER A 150 4.59 6.36 12.99
C SER A 150 5.66 6.67 14.03
N ILE A 151 6.61 7.52 13.67
CA ILE A 151 7.50 8.13 14.66
C ILE A 151 6.66 9.22 15.35
N GLN A 152 6.32 9.03 16.61
CA GLN A 152 5.82 10.13 17.41
C GLN A 152 6.98 11.11 17.57
N THR A 153 6.88 12.27 16.93
CA THR A 153 7.67 13.41 17.37
C THR A 153 7.11 13.80 18.72
N SER A 154 7.84 13.50 19.79
CA SER A 154 7.64 14.17 21.07
C SER A 154 7.94 15.65 20.82
N THR A 155 6.92 16.44 20.59
CA THR A 155 6.99 17.87 20.82
C THR A 155 7.05 18.04 22.33
N SER A 156 8.26 18.11 22.86
CA SER A 156 8.47 18.71 24.16
C SER A 156 8.02 20.17 24.08
N ALA A 157 7.00 20.47 24.82
CA ALA A 157 6.55 21.83 25.04
C ALA A 157 7.68 22.65 25.68
#